data_9acf82fbe8b9702c1317010d64195701
#
_entry.id   9acf82fbe8b9702c1317010d64195701
#
_cell.length_a   1.000
_cell.length_b   1.000
_cell.length_c   1.000
_cell.angle_alpha   90.00
_cell.angle_beta   90.00
_cell.angle_gamma   90.00
#
_symmetry.space_group_name_H-M   'P 1'
#
loop_
_entity.id
_entity.type
_entity.pdbx_description
1 polymer ?
#
loop_
_entity_poly.entity_id
_entity_poly.type
_entity_poly.pdbx_seq_one_letter_code
_entity_poly.pdbx_strand_id
1 'polypeptide(L)'
;MIKEELELANKEFEGSDAIFGKNLLTFTNRINSSRGLMFSNMLDQLVPLEHTELPRNYTNYEDMVGKYSSAYYKNDEEKVIVAKLSKFDNNPNAVYILITKNLKTNEYDIIERKAGERLTETYGYKYNNEHIDSLVEGEIINKDEVLYHSTSFNDNLQFGYGVNALSMYTTDPMTIEDAIVISKSLEKKLTSIEYDTVRISLNDNDVLTNYMGDHEKYQCFPNIGEEIKDFVLANRRRISYSQALYDLKDENLRKVLSTDTSYYVPFGDDMVVDINVYCNKDPEQIKRTKYNAQIFDYYDSMIAYYTEIHRTLGEIVERGEKYSDDLAYLYKLSGQIIDPNYKWEDDNKKVFGNIILEITVEKRIGMVEGSKLAGRVGDKGIVSEIREDEDMPILPDGRRVEMIVNILGVGGQMAA
;
A
#
# COMPACT_ATOMS: atom_id res chain seq x y z
N MET A 1 2.85 -9.74 -29.86
CA MET A 1 2.09 -8.53 -29.49
C MET A 1 2.93 -7.60 -28.60
N ILE A 2 3.13 -7.86 -27.31
CA ILE A 2 3.97 -6.98 -26.43
C ILE A 2 5.36 -6.71 -26.99
N LYS A 3 6.02 -7.70 -27.57
CA LYS A 3 7.34 -7.56 -28.17
C LYS A 3 7.34 -6.75 -29.47
N GLU A 4 6.31 -6.87 -30.25
CA GLU A 4 6.12 -6.08 -31.48
C GLU A 4 5.70 -4.64 -31.15
N GLU A 5 4.87 -4.42 -30.14
CA GLU A 5 4.50 -3.08 -29.65
C GLU A 5 5.72 -2.39 -29.01
N LEU A 6 6.54 -3.10 -28.24
CA LEU A 6 7.81 -2.60 -27.73
C LEU A 6 8.84 -2.29 -28.85
N GLU A 7 8.90 -3.13 -29.90
CA GLU A 7 9.74 -2.87 -31.07
C GLU A 7 9.23 -1.70 -31.91
N LEU A 8 7.89 -1.50 -32.01
CA LEU A 8 7.31 -0.32 -32.64
C LEU A 8 7.59 0.93 -31.79
N ALA A 9 7.33 0.88 -30.50
CA ALA A 9 7.62 1.95 -29.57
C ALA A 9 9.12 2.34 -29.62
N ASN A 10 10.01 1.38 -29.63
CA ASN A 10 11.45 1.64 -29.75
C ASN A 10 11.87 2.23 -31.11
N LYS A 11 11.10 1.99 -32.19
CA LYS A 11 11.36 2.60 -33.49
C LYS A 11 10.85 4.03 -33.61
N GLU A 12 9.81 4.37 -32.84
CA GLU A 12 9.25 5.74 -32.81
C GLU A 12 10.02 6.66 -31.89
N PHE A 13 10.86 6.13 -30.98
CA PHE A 13 11.66 6.89 -30.02
C PHE A 13 13.12 7.04 -30.44
N GLU A 14 13.40 7.69 -31.56
CA GLU A 14 14.77 8.07 -31.93
C GLU A 14 15.12 9.48 -31.41
N GLY A 15 16.17 9.58 -30.59
CA GLY A 15 16.80 10.85 -30.22
C GLY A 15 16.26 11.48 -28.93
N SER A 16 15.77 12.74 -29.03
CA SER A 16 15.35 13.56 -27.86
C SER A 16 14.17 12.98 -27.04
N ASP A 17 13.62 11.87 -27.46
CA ASP A 17 12.48 11.21 -26.82
C ASP A 17 12.88 10.25 -25.67
N ALA A 18 14.19 10.18 -25.38
CA ALA A 18 14.72 9.40 -24.26
C ALA A 18 14.43 10.00 -22.86
N ILE A 19 13.75 11.13 -22.76
CA ILE A 19 13.38 11.72 -21.47
C ILE A 19 12.08 11.10 -21.01
N PHE A 20 12.14 10.36 -19.90
CA PHE A 20 10.97 9.78 -19.25
C PHE A 20 9.91 10.85 -18.96
N GLY A 21 8.66 10.56 -19.28
CA GLY A 21 7.53 11.47 -19.01
C GLY A 21 7.47 12.73 -19.89
N LYS A 22 8.34 12.88 -20.91
CA LYS A 22 8.30 14.05 -21.82
C LYS A 22 6.92 14.27 -22.43
N ASN A 23 6.20 13.21 -22.75
CA ASN A 23 4.88 13.30 -23.35
C ASN A 23 3.79 13.76 -22.39
N LEU A 24 4.07 13.75 -21.08
CA LEU A 24 3.20 14.32 -20.05
C LEU A 24 3.41 15.83 -19.89
N LEU A 25 4.52 16.38 -20.45
CA LEU A 25 4.78 17.81 -20.49
C LEU A 25 3.85 18.47 -21.52
N THR A 26 3.12 19.49 -21.07
CA THR A 26 2.37 20.36 -21.98
C THR A 26 3.24 21.53 -22.42
N PHE A 27 3.02 22.00 -23.64
CA PHE A 27 3.72 23.18 -24.19
C PHE A 27 5.25 23.04 -24.23
N THR A 28 5.77 21.87 -24.60
CA THR A 28 7.20 21.57 -24.65
C THR A 28 8.04 22.59 -25.42
N ASN A 29 7.46 23.21 -26.47
CA ASN A 29 8.08 24.27 -27.26
C ASN A 29 8.16 25.63 -26.55
N ARG A 30 7.57 25.77 -25.37
CA ARG A 30 7.55 26.99 -24.54
C ARG A 30 8.30 26.80 -23.23
N ILE A 31 8.80 25.60 -22.97
CA ILE A 31 9.49 25.25 -21.72
C ILE A 31 11.00 25.17 -22.01
N ASN A 32 11.80 25.71 -21.11
CA ASN A 32 13.25 25.56 -21.16
C ASN A 32 13.61 24.07 -20.97
N SER A 33 14.58 23.55 -21.71
CA SER A 33 15.03 22.17 -21.65
C SER A 33 15.44 21.72 -20.24
N SER A 34 16.07 22.60 -19.45
CA SER A 34 16.40 22.30 -18.05
C SER A 34 15.15 22.08 -17.19
N ARG A 35 14.07 22.81 -17.44
CA ARG A 35 12.80 22.62 -16.74
C ARG A 35 12.09 21.33 -17.15
N GLY A 36 12.18 20.95 -18.43
CA GLY A 36 11.72 19.65 -18.90
C GLY A 36 12.44 18.49 -18.23
N LEU A 37 13.77 18.58 -18.06
CA LEU A 37 14.56 17.61 -17.29
C LEU A 37 14.19 17.58 -15.81
N MET A 38 13.94 18.74 -15.19
CA MET A 38 13.47 18.80 -13.80
C MET A 38 12.12 18.11 -13.64
N PHE A 39 11.19 18.34 -14.56
CA PHE A 39 9.90 17.64 -14.51
C PHE A 39 10.06 16.13 -14.61
N SER A 40 10.89 15.63 -15.53
CA SER A 40 11.19 14.20 -15.64
C SER A 40 11.74 13.63 -14.34
N ASN A 41 12.71 14.29 -13.73
CA ASN A 41 13.27 13.85 -12.43
C ASN A 41 12.25 13.92 -11.29
N MET A 42 11.31 14.86 -11.33
CA MET A 42 10.26 14.95 -10.31
C MET A 42 9.18 13.86 -10.49
N LEU A 43 8.91 13.42 -11.72
CA LEU A 43 8.01 12.30 -11.98
C LEU A 43 8.49 11.01 -11.30
N ASP A 44 9.79 10.74 -11.31
CA ASP A 44 10.37 9.57 -10.62
C ASP A 44 10.24 9.64 -9.09
N GLN A 45 9.95 10.82 -8.55
CA GLN A 45 9.83 11.07 -7.11
C GLN A 45 8.40 11.37 -6.68
N LEU A 46 7.42 11.22 -7.57
CA LEU A 46 6.03 11.45 -7.23
C LEU A 46 5.54 10.42 -6.21
N VAL A 47 4.87 10.93 -5.19
CA VAL A 47 4.15 10.12 -4.22
C VAL A 47 2.72 9.94 -4.72
N PRO A 48 2.20 8.70 -4.80
CA PRO A 48 0.83 8.47 -5.19
C PRO A 48 -0.13 9.09 -4.17
N LEU A 49 -1.17 9.75 -4.67
CA LEU A 49 -2.23 10.33 -3.86
C LEU A 49 -3.39 9.34 -3.71
N GLU A 50 -4.10 9.42 -2.59
CA GLU A 50 -5.32 8.62 -2.37
C GLU A 50 -6.40 8.93 -3.41
N HIS A 51 -6.55 10.22 -3.75
CA HIS A 51 -7.47 10.69 -4.78
C HIS A 51 -6.76 11.63 -5.73
N THR A 52 -6.99 11.44 -7.01
CA THR A 52 -6.40 12.27 -8.05
C THR A 52 -7.47 12.93 -8.91
N GLU A 53 -7.10 14.00 -9.56
CA GLU A 53 -7.93 14.68 -10.55
C GLU A 53 -7.28 14.60 -11.94
N LEU A 54 -8.08 14.54 -12.97
CA LEU A 54 -7.56 14.67 -14.34
C LEU A 54 -6.94 16.04 -14.51
N PRO A 55 -5.74 16.14 -15.07
CA PRO A 55 -5.14 17.43 -15.36
C PRO A 55 -5.97 18.20 -16.40
N ARG A 56 -6.11 19.51 -16.24
CA ARG A 56 -6.87 20.34 -17.19
C ARG A 56 -6.35 20.26 -18.62
N ASN A 57 -5.05 20.07 -18.79
CA ASN A 57 -4.39 19.84 -20.08
C ASN A 57 -4.10 18.34 -20.24
N TYR A 58 -5.14 17.56 -20.41
CA TYR A 58 -5.06 16.11 -20.59
C TYR A 58 -4.51 15.76 -21.99
N THR A 59 -3.49 14.90 -22.03
CA THR A 59 -2.77 14.58 -23.28
C THR A 59 -3.06 13.18 -23.82
N ASN A 60 -3.79 12.35 -23.10
CA ASN A 60 -3.99 10.89 -23.28
C ASN A 60 -2.74 10.03 -22.97
N TYR A 61 -1.57 10.60 -22.82
CA TYR A 61 -0.40 9.85 -22.34
C TYR A 61 -0.53 9.46 -20.86
N GLU A 62 -1.32 10.20 -20.10
CA GLU A 62 -1.68 9.87 -18.73
C GLU A 62 -2.29 8.47 -18.66
N ASP A 63 -3.22 8.14 -19.54
CA ASP A 63 -3.83 6.81 -19.60
C ASP A 63 -2.82 5.71 -19.92
N MET A 64 -1.89 5.98 -20.82
CA MET A 64 -0.83 5.01 -21.13
C MET A 64 0.00 4.71 -19.88
N VAL A 65 0.45 5.75 -19.15
CA VAL A 65 1.21 5.58 -17.92
C VAL A 65 0.42 4.77 -16.91
N GLY A 66 -0.86 5.10 -16.69
CA GLY A 66 -1.72 4.37 -15.75
C GLY A 66 -1.95 2.92 -16.14
N LYS A 67 -2.32 2.68 -17.39
CA LYS A 67 -2.68 1.34 -17.91
C LYS A 67 -1.50 0.37 -18.03
N TYR A 68 -0.27 0.87 -18.11
CA TYR A 68 0.94 0.06 -18.12
C TYR A 68 1.62 -0.03 -16.75
N SER A 69 1.04 0.59 -15.73
CA SER A 69 1.52 0.47 -14.34
C SER A 69 0.80 -0.65 -13.59
N SER A 70 1.32 -1.03 -12.42
CA SER A 70 0.65 -1.95 -11.49
C SER A 70 -0.67 -1.41 -10.92
N ALA A 71 -0.95 -0.11 -11.13
CA ALA A 71 -2.20 0.53 -10.73
C ALA A 71 -3.44 0.07 -11.50
N TYR A 72 -3.27 -0.78 -12.51
CA TYR A 72 -4.34 -1.18 -13.42
C TYR A 72 -4.15 -2.64 -13.84
N TYR A 73 -5.15 -3.47 -13.63
CA TYR A 73 -5.14 -4.85 -14.09
C TYR A 73 -6.28 -5.11 -15.09
N LYS A 74 -5.88 -5.47 -16.29
CA LYS A 74 -6.78 -5.82 -17.39
C LYS A 74 -6.47 -7.25 -17.83
N ASN A 75 -7.50 -8.06 -17.96
CA ASN A 75 -7.35 -9.43 -18.44
C ASN A 75 -6.94 -9.44 -19.93
N ASP A 76 -5.93 -10.18 -20.29
CA ASP A 76 -5.34 -10.25 -21.62
C ASP A 76 -5.99 -11.29 -22.56
N GLU A 77 -6.54 -12.36 -21.98
CA GLU A 77 -7.18 -13.45 -22.72
C GLU A 77 -8.42 -13.94 -21.95
N GLU A 78 -9.36 -14.61 -22.63
CA GLU A 78 -10.53 -15.21 -21.97
C GLU A 78 -10.10 -16.29 -20.97
N LYS A 79 -10.49 -16.15 -19.71
CA LYS A 79 -10.17 -17.07 -18.61
C LYS A 79 -11.47 -17.47 -17.91
N VAL A 80 -11.55 -18.71 -17.44
CA VAL A 80 -12.62 -19.17 -16.55
C VAL A 80 -12.09 -19.28 -15.12
N ILE A 81 -12.88 -18.84 -14.15
CA ILE A 81 -12.55 -18.94 -12.73
C ILE A 81 -12.79 -20.39 -12.28
N VAL A 82 -11.73 -21.04 -11.85
CA VAL A 82 -11.76 -22.44 -11.39
C VAL A 82 -12.02 -22.53 -9.88
N ALA A 83 -11.41 -21.62 -9.12
CA ALA A 83 -11.61 -21.54 -7.67
C ALA A 83 -11.37 -20.11 -7.18
N LYS A 84 -12.07 -19.73 -6.11
CA LYS A 84 -11.88 -18.47 -5.37
C LYS A 84 -11.55 -18.81 -3.92
N LEU A 85 -10.30 -18.60 -3.51
CA LEU A 85 -9.78 -19.00 -2.20
C LEU A 85 -9.48 -17.77 -1.36
N SER A 86 -10.13 -17.64 -0.21
CA SER A 86 -10.05 -16.48 0.68
C SER A 86 -9.23 -16.79 1.93
N LYS A 87 -8.37 -15.86 2.34
CA LYS A 87 -7.55 -16.00 3.55
C LYS A 87 -8.36 -15.81 4.84
N PHE A 88 -9.34 -14.92 4.80
CA PHE A 88 -10.22 -14.63 5.92
C PHE A 88 -11.64 -14.46 5.40
N ASP A 89 -12.52 -15.36 5.78
CA ASP A 89 -13.93 -15.28 5.42
C ASP A 89 -14.59 -14.07 6.11
N ASN A 90 -15.48 -13.39 5.37
CA ASN A 90 -16.26 -12.24 5.85
C ASN A 90 -15.49 -10.95 6.18
N ASN A 91 -14.29 -10.76 5.65
CA ASN A 91 -13.56 -9.51 5.81
C ASN A 91 -13.66 -8.66 4.53
N PRO A 92 -14.11 -7.39 4.58
CA PRO A 92 -14.17 -6.52 3.40
C PRO A 92 -12.79 -6.21 2.80
N ASN A 93 -11.72 -6.39 3.57
CA ASN A 93 -10.33 -6.28 3.11
C ASN A 93 -9.70 -7.66 2.89
N ALA A 94 -10.50 -8.68 2.66
CA ALA A 94 -10.01 -10.04 2.48
C ALA A 94 -9.02 -10.12 1.31
N VAL A 95 -7.85 -10.67 1.59
CA VAL A 95 -6.93 -11.14 0.55
C VAL A 95 -7.47 -12.47 0.05
N TYR A 96 -7.68 -12.58 -1.25
CA TYR A 96 -8.03 -13.86 -1.86
C TYR A 96 -7.34 -14.00 -3.21
N ILE A 97 -7.31 -15.22 -3.71
CA ILE A 97 -6.83 -15.53 -5.05
C ILE A 97 -7.95 -16.15 -5.88
N LEU A 98 -7.95 -15.83 -7.17
CA LEU A 98 -8.71 -16.52 -8.19
C LEU A 98 -7.75 -17.45 -8.92
N ILE A 99 -8.03 -18.75 -8.92
CA ILE A 99 -7.36 -19.70 -9.80
C ILE A 99 -8.15 -19.71 -11.10
N THR A 100 -7.48 -19.36 -12.19
CA THR A 100 -8.10 -19.23 -13.50
C THR A 100 -7.52 -20.20 -14.50
N LYS A 101 -8.30 -20.55 -15.53
CA LYS A 101 -7.84 -21.33 -16.66
C LYS A 101 -8.09 -20.57 -17.94
N ASN A 102 -7.05 -20.33 -18.72
CA ASN A 102 -7.14 -19.71 -20.05
C ASN A 102 -7.86 -20.66 -21.00
N LEU A 103 -8.93 -20.17 -21.64
CA LEU A 103 -9.75 -20.99 -22.53
C LEU A 103 -9.08 -21.36 -23.86
N LYS A 104 -8.07 -20.58 -24.28
CA LYS A 104 -7.36 -20.77 -25.54
C LYS A 104 -6.13 -21.66 -25.37
N THR A 105 -5.31 -21.41 -24.35
CA THR A 105 -4.05 -22.12 -24.10
C THR A 105 -4.21 -23.32 -23.17
N ASN A 106 -5.33 -23.42 -22.46
CA ASN A 106 -5.59 -24.35 -21.36
C ASN A 106 -4.57 -24.22 -20.20
N GLU A 107 -3.92 -23.09 -20.06
CA GLU A 107 -2.96 -22.80 -19.00
C GLU A 107 -3.67 -22.27 -17.76
N TYR A 108 -3.28 -22.78 -16.61
CA TYR A 108 -3.76 -22.31 -15.33
C TYR A 108 -2.88 -21.16 -14.82
N ASP A 109 -3.53 -20.16 -14.23
CA ASP A 109 -2.91 -18.96 -13.73
C ASP A 109 -3.60 -18.49 -12.46
N ILE A 110 -3.01 -17.53 -11.75
CA ILE A 110 -3.59 -16.94 -10.55
C ILE A 110 -3.79 -15.44 -10.76
N ILE A 111 -4.87 -14.92 -10.17
CA ILE A 111 -5.12 -13.49 -10.04
C ILE A 111 -5.31 -13.22 -8.56
N GLU A 112 -4.43 -12.39 -8.00
CA GLU A 112 -4.48 -12.02 -6.59
C GLU A 112 -5.29 -10.73 -6.42
N ARG A 113 -6.27 -10.76 -5.53
CA ARG A 113 -6.97 -9.56 -5.08
C ARG A 113 -6.18 -8.92 -3.94
N LYS A 114 -5.75 -7.70 -4.14
CA LYS A 114 -5.05 -6.89 -3.16
C LYS A 114 -5.92 -5.71 -2.73
N ALA A 115 -5.87 -5.33 -1.46
CA ALA A 115 -6.52 -4.10 -0.99
C ALA A 115 -5.82 -2.86 -1.52
N GLY A 116 -4.52 -2.91 -1.60
CA GLY A 116 -3.64 -1.89 -2.14
C GLY A 116 -2.26 -2.45 -2.45
N GLU A 117 -1.41 -1.65 -3.03
CA GLU A 117 -0.04 -2.04 -3.39
C GLU A 117 0.96 -0.96 -3.02
N ARG A 118 2.14 -1.38 -2.54
CA ARG A 118 3.28 -0.49 -2.34
C ARG A 118 3.95 -0.18 -3.67
N LEU A 119 4.09 1.10 -3.96
CA LEU A 119 4.85 1.56 -5.13
C LEU A 119 6.32 1.80 -4.78
N THR A 120 6.59 2.24 -3.55
CA THR A 120 7.92 2.46 -2.99
C THR A 120 8.09 1.63 -1.72
N GLU A 121 9.13 1.86 -0.93
CA GLU A 121 9.31 1.21 0.37
C GLU A 121 8.15 1.48 1.34
N THR A 122 7.50 2.63 1.22
CA THR A 122 6.43 3.09 2.12
C THR A 122 5.14 3.44 1.39
N TYR A 123 5.20 4.28 0.37
CA TYR A 123 4.02 4.79 -0.32
C TYR A 123 3.39 3.78 -1.26
N GLY A 124 2.07 3.82 -1.34
CA GLY A 124 1.29 2.96 -2.21
C GLY A 124 -0.05 3.59 -2.60
N TYR A 125 -0.89 2.79 -3.19
CA TYR A 125 -2.26 3.17 -3.56
C TYR A 125 -3.24 2.05 -3.29
N LYS A 126 -4.49 2.43 -3.07
CA LYS A 126 -5.61 1.51 -2.96
C LYS A 126 -6.14 1.09 -4.33
N TYR A 127 -6.73 -0.10 -4.33
CA TYR A 127 -7.50 -0.57 -5.47
C TYR A 127 -9.00 -0.40 -5.28
N ASN A 128 -9.68 -0.01 -6.33
CA ASN A 128 -11.09 -0.29 -6.49
C ASN A 128 -11.22 -1.74 -6.96
N ASN A 129 -11.79 -2.56 -6.10
CA ASN A 129 -11.93 -4.00 -6.27
C ASN A 129 -13.39 -4.43 -6.52
N GLU A 130 -14.31 -3.50 -6.74
CA GLU A 130 -15.75 -3.81 -6.86
C GLU A 130 -16.01 -4.90 -7.89
N HIS A 131 -15.33 -4.85 -9.02
CA HIS A 131 -15.55 -5.81 -10.09
C HIS A 131 -14.97 -7.19 -9.75
N ILE A 132 -13.71 -7.28 -9.37
CA ILE A 132 -13.09 -8.59 -8.99
C ILE A 132 -13.80 -9.22 -7.77
N ASP A 133 -14.33 -8.41 -6.87
CA ASP A 133 -15.07 -8.89 -5.70
C ASP A 133 -16.41 -9.53 -6.09
N SER A 134 -17.04 -9.06 -7.19
CA SER A 134 -18.31 -9.60 -7.69
C SER A 134 -18.18 -10.95 -8.40
N LEU A 135 -16.97 -11.32 -8.83
CA LEU A 135 -16.74 -12.53 -9.62
C LEU A 135 -16.91 -13.80 -8.76
N VAL A 136 -17.48 -14.83 -9.39
CA VAL A 136 -17.74 -16.14 -8.76
C VAL A 136 -17.12 -17.28 -9.56
N GLU A 137 -16.97 -18.45 -8.91
CA GLU A 137 -16.46 -19.66 -9.55
C GLU A 137 -17.31 -20.10 -10.73
N GLY A 138 -16.67 -20.53 -11.80
CA GLY A 138 -17.31 -20.91 -13.06
C GLY A 138 -17.60 -19.74 -14.00
N GLU A 139 -17.42 -18.51 -13.58
CA GLU A 139 -17.62 -17.32 -14.43
C GLU A 139 -16.45 -17.13 -15.39
N ILE A 140 -16.77 -16.57 -16.55
CA ILE A 140 -15.77 -16.29 -17.60
C ILE A 140 -15.40 -14.80 -17.54
N ILE A 141 -14.12 -14.54 -17.34
CA ILE A 141 -13.52 -13.23 -17.46
C ILE A 141 -13.18 -13.01 -18.93
N ASN A 142 -13.79 -12.01 -19.55
CA ASN A 142 -13.57 -11.74 -20.96
C ASN A 142 -12.20 -11.13 -21.22
N LYS A 143 -11.75 -11.22 -22.45
CA LYS A 143 -10.58 -10.47 -22.89
C LYS A 143 -10.82 -8.98 -22.78
N ASP A 144 -9.78 -8.24 -22.38
CA ASP A 144 -9.79 -6.78 -22.18
C ASP A 144 -10.69 -6.29 -21.02
N GLU A 145 -11.19 -7.20 -20.20
CA GLU A 145 -11.98 -6.88 -19.02
C GLU A 145 -11.08 -6.37 -17.89
N VAL A 146 -11.45 -5.23 -17.29
CA VAL A 146 -10.69 -4.60 -16.19
C VAL A 146 -11.19 -5.16 -14.87
N LEU A 147 -10.32 -5.82 -14.10
CA LEU A 147 -10.70 -6.47 -12.87
C LEU A 147 -10.54 -5.55 -11.66
N TYR A 148 -9.48 -4.76 -11.63
CA TYR A 148 -9.27 -3.75 -10.61
C TYR A 148 -8.38 -2.62 -11.13
N HIS A 149 -8.47 -1.48 -10.51
CA HIS A 149 -7.64 -0.32 -10.78
C HIS A 149 -7.44 0.50 -9.50
N SER A 150 -6.40 1.33 -9.46
CA SER A 150 -6.19 2.24 -8.31
C SER A 150 -7.24 3.36 -8.30
N THR A 151 -7.37 4.02 -7.15
CA THR A 151 -8.21 5.21 -6.97
C THR A 151 -7.74 6.42 -7.80
N SER A 152 -6.58 6.31 -8.46
CA SER A 152 -6.10 7.30 -9.44
C SER A 152 -6.83 7.26 -10.78
N PHE A 153 -7.68 6.26 -11.03
CA PHE A 153 -8.56 6.21 -12.20
C PHE A 153 -9.95 6.73 -11.85
N ASN A 154 -10.51 7.52 -12.74
CA ASN A 154 -11.92 7.92 -12.65
C ASN A 154 -12.86 6.83 -13.23
N ASP A 155 -14.18 7.06 -13.14
CA ASP A 155 -15.21 6.13 -13.63
C ASP A 155 -15.11 5.82 -15.14
N ASN A 156 -14.45 6.68 -15.91
CA ASN A 156 -14.19 6.47 -17.34
C ASN A 156 -12.85 5.77 -17.61
N LEU A 157 -12.19 5.25 -16.58
CA LEU A 157 -10.86 4.63 -16.64
C LEU A 157 -9.79 5.54 -17.25
N GLN A 158 -9.87 6.85 -16.93
CA GLN A 158 -8.86 7.84 -17.24
C GLN A 158 -7.98 8.06 -16.02
N PHE A 159 -6.68 8.08 -16.23
CA PHE A 159 -5.67 8.15 -15.17
C PHE A 159 -5.31 9.58 -14.81
N GLY A 160 -5.34 9.91 -13.53
CA GLY A 160 -4.81 11.13 -12.93
C GLY A 160 -3.66 10.84 -11.99
N TYR A 161 -2.71 11.78 -11.86
CA TYR A 161 -1.54 11.60 -10.97
C TYR A 161 -1.28 12.81 -10.07
N GLY A 162 -2.21 13.72 -9.98
CA GLY A 162 -2.15 14.92 -9.15
C GLY A 162 -3.52 15.53 -8.93
N VAL A 163 -3.56 16.76 -8.45
CA VAL A 163 -4.78 17.55 -8.24
C VAL A 163 -4.67 18.91 -8.92
N ASN A 164 -5.81 19.51 -9.25
CA ASN A 164 -5.88 20.87 -9.77
C ASN A 164 -6.10 21.83 -8.61
N ALA A 165 -5.15 22.70 -8.34
CA ALA A 165 -5.26 23.73 -7.31
C ALA A 165 -5.58 25.10 -7.92
N LEU A 166 -6.51 25.83 -7.32
CA LEU A 166 -6.77 27.24 -7.65
C LEU A 166 -5.66 28.10 -7.06
N SER A 167 -4.73 28.51 -7.91
CA SER A 167 -3.51 29.20 -7.50
C SER A 167 -3.57 30.70 -7.71
N MET A 168 -3.06 31.46 -6.75
CA MET A 168 -2.88 32.90 -6.82
C MET A 168 -1.40 33.24 -6.85
N TYR A 169 -0.99 33.99 -7.85
CA TYR A 169 0.37 34.52 -7.97
C TYR A 169 0.42 35.91 -7.37
N THR A 170 1.00 36.02 -6.18
CA THR A 170 1.11 37.30 -5.45
C THR A 170 2.33 37.29 -4.52
N THR A 171 2.60 38.40 -3.87
CA THR A 171 3.57 38.47 -2.78
C THR A 171 2.84 38.25 -1.45
N ASP A 172 3.32 37.31 -0.67
CA ASP A 172 2.87 37.02 0.69
C ASP A 172 4.11 36.89 1.58
N PRO A 173 4.07 37.31 2.85
CA PRO A 173 5.25 37.22 3.74
C PRO A 173 5.77 35.77 3.88
N MET A 174 4.93 34.74 3.69
CA MET A 174 5.29 33.33 3.80
C MET A 174 5.71 32.72 2.46
N THR A 175 5.65 33.45 1.35
CA THR A 175 6.06 32.98 0.01
C THR A 175 7.37 33.59 -0.45
N ILE A 176 8.46 33.37 0.29
CA ILE A 176 9.80 33.85 -0.10
C ILE A 176 10.45 32.79 -0.99
N GLU A 177 11.00 33.21 -2.13
CA GLU A 177 11.65 32.34 -3.14
C GLU A 177 10.69 31.25 -3.66
N ASP A 178 10.92 29.98 -3.33
CA ASP A 178 10.14 28.83 -3.74
C ASP A 178 9.13 28.36 -2.68
N ALA A 179 8.93 29.17 -1.64
CA ALA A 179 7.95 28.87 -0.60
C ALA A 179 6.51 29.02 -1.10
N ILE A 180 5.64 28.11 -0.69
CA ILE A 180 4.24 28.02 -1.11
C ILE A 180 3.36 27.97 0.13
N VAL A 181 2.29 28.79 0.14
CA VAL A 181 1.21 28.69 1.13
C VAL A 181 0.08 27.87 0.52
N ILE A 182 -0.42 26.89 1.24
CA ILE A 182 -1.56 26.08 0.82
C ILE A 182 -2.72 26.20 1.81
N SER A 183 -3.95 25.96 1.32
CA SER A 183 -5.14 25.90 2.16
C SER A 183 -5.26 24.53 2.85
N LYS A 184 -6.01 24.49 3.95
CA LYS A 184 -6.34 23.24 4.65
C LYS A 184 -7.15 22.27 3.79
N SER A 185 -7.98 22.78 2.89
CA SER A 185 -8.71 21.97 1.92
C SER A 185 -7.77 21.35 0.87
N LEU A 186 -6.76 22.06 0.41
CA LEU A 186 -5.75 21.50 -0.51
C LEU A 186 -4.86 20.45 0.17
N GLU A 187 -4.46 20.67 1.42
CA GLU A 187 -3.75 19.67 2.22
C GLU A 187 -4.50 18.33 2.23
N LYS A 188 -5.81 18.37 2.47
CA LYS A 188 -6.65 17.15 2.46
C LYS A 188 -6.72 16.47 1.09
N LYS A 189 -6.73 17.25 0.00
CA LYS A 189 -6.67 16.68 -1.37
C LYS A 189 -5.32 16.01 -1.67
N LEU A 190 -4.25 16.46 -1.02
CA LEU A 190 -2.88 15.97 -1.20
C LEU A 190 -2.52 14.87 -0.19
N THR A 191 -3.50 14.08 0.21
CA THR A 191 -3.31 12.93 1.10
C THR A 191 -2.76 11.74 0.33
N SER A 192 -1.72 11.14 0.87
CA SER A 192 -1.07 9.92 0.37
C SER A 192 -1.35 8.75 1.29
N ILE A 193 -1.18 7.53 0.77
CA ILE A 193 -1.28 6.31 1.53
C ILE A 193 0.10 5.71 1.72
N GLU A 194 0.43 5.39 2.96
CA GLU A 194 1.58 4.58 3.31
C GLU A 194 1.14 3.24 3.87
N TYR A 195 1.92 2.21 3.54
CA TYR A 195 1.80 0.88 4.15
C TYR A 195 3.05 0.62 4.97
N ASP A 196 2.87 0.28 6.23
CA ASP A 196 3.95 -0.10 7.13
C ASP A 196 3.71 -1.50 7.69
N THR A 197 4.77 -2.27 7.87
CA THR A 197 4.66 -3.61 8.44
C THR A 197 5.43 -3.68 9.75
N VAL A 198 4.70 -3.79 10.83
CA VAL A 198 5.27 -3.92 12.18
C VAL A 198 5.46 -5.38 12.51
N ARG A 199 6.70 -5.78 12.80
CA ARG A 199 7.08 -7.13 13.21
C ARG A 199 7.21 -7.24 14.73
N ILE A 200 6.45 -8.13 15.34
CA ILE A 200 6.45 -8.38 16.77
C ILE A 200 6.96 -9.81 17.00
N SER A 201 8.19 -9.90 17.51
CA SER A 201 8.77 -11.20 17.86
C SER A 201 8.40 -11.58 19.29
N LEU A 202 7.88 -12.78 19.47
CA LEU A 202 7.48 -13.36 20.74
C LEU A 202 8.29 -14.61 21.06
N ASN A 203 8.82 -14.68 22.27
CA ASN A 203 9.51 -15.86 22.85
C ASN A 203 8.60 -16.54 23.88
N ASP A 204 9.07 -17.64 24.47
CA ASP A 204 8.32 -18.42 25.46
C ASP A 204 7.82 -17.61 26.68
N ASN A 205 8.54 -16.56 27.04
CA ASN A 205 8.23 -15.71 28.19
C ASN A 205 7.54 -14.40 27.82
N ASP A 206 7.21 -14.21 26.56
CA ASP A 206 6.55 -13.00 26.09
C ASP A 206 5.04 -13.24 25.93
N VAL A 207 4.24 -12.28 26.38
CA VAL A 207 2.79 -12.25 26.20
C VAL A 207 2.38 -10.90 25.65
N LEU A 208 1.35 -10.87 24.81
CA LEU A 208 0.70 -9.63 24.44
C LEU A 208 -0.38 -9.30 25.49
N THR A 209 -0.45 -8.03 25.89
CA THR A 209 -1.42 -7.59 26.89
C THR A 209 -2.77 -7.27 26.27
N ASN A 210 -3.82 -7.33 27.07
CA ASN A 210 -5.18 -6.98 26.64
C ASN A 210 -5.33 -5.45 26.49
N TYR A 211 -4.84 -4.91 25.39
CA TYR A 211 -4.86 -3.46 25.16
C TYR A 211 -6.12 -2.98 24.44
N MET A 212 -6.59 -3.75 23.47
CA MET A 212 -7.76 -3.38 22.65
C MET A 212 -9.07 -3.99 23.17
N GLY A 213 -8.98 -5.02 24.01
CA GLY A 213 -10.13 -5.72 24.57
C GLY A 213 -10.65 -5.11 25.87
N ASP A 214 -11.65 -5.76 26.43
CA ASP A 214 -12.31 -5.40 27.69
C ASP A 214 -12.23 -6.54 28.71
N HIS A 215 -13.12 -6.54 29.71
CA HIS A 215 -13.18 -7.59 30.73
C HIS A 215 -13.74 -8.92 30.22
N GLU A 216 -14.50 -8.89 29.13
CA GLU A 216 -15.15 -10.07 28.54
C GLU A 216 -14.33 -10.67 27.41
N LYS A 217 -13.76 -9.81 26.56
CA LYS A 217 -12.99 -10.21 25.37
C LYS A 217 -11.53 -9.76 25.47
N TYR A 218 -10.62 -10.73 25.48
CA TYR A 218 -9.19 -10.46 25.42
C TYR A 218 -8.76 -10.20 23.99
N GLN A 219 -8.26 -8.98 23.70
CA GLN A 219 -7.80 -8.55 22.40
C GLN A 219 -6.46 -7.83 22.54
N CYS A 220 -5.42 -8.38 21.90
CA CYS A 220 -4.05 -7.93 22.06
C CYS A 220 -3.67 -6.80 21.10
N PHE A 221 -4.27 -6.82 19.92
CA PHE A 221 -4.02 -5.90 18.81
C PHE A 221 -5.32 -5.72 17.99
N PRO A 222 -5.44 -4.67 17.18
CA PRO A 222 -6.59 -4.45 16.32
C PRO A 222 -6.73 -5.59 15.30
N ASN A 223 -7.97 -5.99 15.00
CA ASN A 223 -8.23 -6.92 13.91
C ASN A 223 -8.11 -6.21 12.56
N ILE A 224 -8.05 -6.99 11.48
CA ILE A 224 -8.07 -6.45 10.12
C ILE A 224 -9.35 -5.61 9.92
N GLY A 225 -9.19 -4.38 9.43
CA GLY A 225 -10.26 -3.40 9.25
C GLY A 225 -10.59 -2.58 10.50
N GLU A 226 -9.92 -2.79 11.63
CA GLU A 226 -10.07 -1.96 12.83
C GLU A 226 -9.03 -0.83 12.87
N GLU A 227 -9.44 0.32 13.37
CA GLU A 227 -8.58 1.47 13.62
C GLU A 227 -7.70 1.26 14.85
N ILE A 228 -6.51 1.88 14.83
CA ILE A 228 -5.55 1.81 15.92
C ILE A 228 -5.84 2.93 16.92
N LYS A 229 -6.03 2.57 18.18
CA LYS A 229 -6.30 3.52 19.27
C LYS A 229 -5.01 4.02 19.91
N ASP A 230 -4.98 5.32 20.22
CA ASP A 230 -3.90 5.95 20.99
C ASP A 230 -2.49 5.67 20.44
N PHE A 231 -2.35 5.52 19.12
CA PHE A 231 -1.09 5.21 18.43
C PHE A 231 -0.43 3.90 18.84
N VAL A 232 -1.05 3.07 19.67
CA VAL A 232 -0.50 1.80 20.14
C VAL A 232 -1.10 0.64 19.37
N LEU A 233 -0.25 -0.06 18.63
CA LEU A 233 -0.64 -1.26 17.89
C LEU A 233 -0.75 -2.49 18.80
N ALA A 234 0.24 -2.70 19.65
CA ALA A 234 0.27 -3.79 20.61
C ALA A 234 1.25 -3.53 21.75
N ASN A 235 1.02 -4.15 22.89
CA ASN A 235 1.94 -4.14 24.02
C ASN A 235 2.40 -5.57 24.32
N ARG A 236 3.73 -5.78 24.27
CA ARG A 236 4.39 -7.02 24.68
C ARG A 236 4.91 -6.89 26.08
N ARG A 237 4.60 -7.85 26.92
CA ARG A 237 5.14 -7.99 28.28
C ARG A 237 6.00 -9.24 28.38
N ARG A 238 7.24 -9.08 28.82
CA ARG A 238 8.12 -10.20 29.13
C ARG A 238 7.96 -10.62 30.59
N ILE A 239 7.59 -11.86 30.80
CA ILE A 239 7.42 -12.45 32.11
C ILE A 239 8.70 -13.23 32.42
N SER A 240 9.44 -12.81 33.44
CA SER A 240 10.63 -13.52 33.91
C SER A 240 10.33 -14.33 35.16
N TYR A 241 10.58 -15.62 35.09
CA TYR A 241 10.48 -16.52 36.25
C TYR A 241 11.90 -16.89 36.73
N SER A 242 12.47 -16.08 37.63
CA SER A 242 13.73 -16.41 38.29
C SER A 242 13.46 -16.60 39.77
N GLN A 243 14.03 -17.67 40.35
CA GLN A 243 13.94 -17.94 41.80
C GLN A 243 14.50 -16.81 42.64
N ALA A 244 15.49 -16.08 42.12
CA ALA A 244 16.08 -14.90 42.78
C ALA A 244 15.08 -13.73 42.94
N LEU A 245 13.93 -13.75 42.20
CA LEU A 245 12.90 -12.73 42.32
C LEU A 245 12.06 -12.88 43.59
N TYR A 246 11.98 -14.07 44.14
CA TYR A 246 11.23 -14.31 45.39
C TYR A 246 11.87 -13.66 46.62
N ASP A 247 13.14 -13.33 46.53
CA ASP A 247 13.90 -12.68 47.61
C ASP A 247 13.86 -11.13 47.51
N LEU A 248 13.23 -10.56 46.50
CA LEU A 248 13.12 -9.13 46.30
C LEU A 248 11.91 -8.54 47.03
N LYS A 249 12.06 -7.33 47.56
CA LYS A 249 10.95 -6.55 48.11
C LYS A 249 9.95 -6.21 46.99
N ASP A 250 8.67 -6.13 47.35
CA ASP A 250 7.55 -5.86 46.40
C ASP A 250 7.78 -4.69 45.44
N GLU A 251 8.39 -3.59 45.90
CA GLU A 251 8.72 -2.43 45.07
C GLU A 251 9.75 -2.74 43.97
N ASN A 252 10.70 -3.60 44.27
CA ASN A 252 11.72 -4.03 43.32
C ASN A 252 11.21 -5.14 42.40
N LEU A 253 10.31 -6.01 42.91
CA LEU A 253 9.61 -7.00 42.12
C LEU A 253 8.79 -6.37 41.00
N ARG A 254 8.07 -5.28 41.28
CA ARG A 254 7.31 -4.53 40.29
C ARG A 254 8.14 -3.93 39.14
N LYS A 255 9.40 -3.58 39.44
CA LYS A 255 10.36 -3.03 38.47
C LYS A 255 11.04 -4.09 37.62
N VAL A 256 11.17 -5.32 38.10
CA VAL A 256 11.94 -6.40 37.46
C VAL A 256 11.05 -7.41 36.75
N LEU A 257 9.80 -7.59 37.19
CA LEU A 257 8.89 -8.63 36.71
C LEU A 257 8.31 -8.36 35.31
N SER A 258 8.32 -7.14 34.84
CA SER A 258 7.75 -6.82 33.53
C SER A 258 8.57 -5.77 32.80
N THR A 259 9.21 -6.17 31.71
CA THR A 259 9.65 -5.23 30.69
C THR A 259 8.55 -5.17 29.63
N ASP A 260 7.80 -4.10 29.66
CA ASP A 260 6.79 -3.85 28.63
C ASP A 260 7.45 -3.14 27.45
N THR A 261 7.11 -3.60 26.27
CA THR A 261 7.49 -2.96 25.00
C THR A 261 6.24 -2.64 24.23
N SER A 262 6.01 -1.36 23.98
CA SER A 262 4.89 -0.91 23.16
C SER A 262 5.34 -0.74 21.71
N TYR A 263 4.53 -1.21 20.80
CA TYR A 263 4.68 -1.03 19.37
C TYR A 263 3.74 0.09 18.94
N TYR A 264 4.30 1.15 18.41
CA TYR A 264 3.57 2.35 18.05
C TYR A 264 3.45 2.47 16.55
N VAL A 265 2.37 3.13 16.13
CA VAL A 265 2.23 3.70 14.80
C VAL A 265 2.24 5.22 14.92
N PRO A 266 2.89 5.94 14.01
CA PRO A 266 3.15 7.38 14.20
C PRO A 266 1.94 8.30 13.95
N PHE A 267 0.84 7.80 13.37
CA PHE A 267 -0.32 8.61 12.99
C PHE A 267 -1.63 8.04 13.51
N GLY A 268 -2.67 8.88 13.66
CA GLY A 268 -3.87 8.55 14.42
C GLY A 268 -5.03 7.91 13.65
N ASP A 269 -5.03 7.94 12.32
CA ASP A 269 -6.10 7.38 11.48
C ASP A 269 -5.64 6.12 10.74
N ASP A 270 -4.84 5.31 11.43
CA ASP A 270 -4.22 4.12 10.87
C ASP A 270 -5.16 2.92 11.01
N MET A 271 -5.20 2.06 10.00
CA MET A 271 -6.05 0.87 9.93
C MET A 271 -5.22 -0.37 9.67
N VAL A 272 -5.53 -1.47 10.35
CA VAL A 272 -4.89 -2.76 10.06
C VAL A 272 -5.48 -3.35 8.78
N VAL A 273 -4.61 -3.67 7.80
CA VAL A 273 -5.02 -4.22 6.50
C VAL A 273 -4.66 -5.68 6.31
N ASP A 274 -3.59 -6.18 6.93
CA ASP A 274 -3.23 -7.60 6.89
C ASP A 274 -2.50 -8.03 8.17
N ILE A 275 -2.67 -9.31 8.51
CA ILE A 275 -2.02 -9.94 9.65
C ILE A 275 -1.49 -11.30 9.22
N ASN A 276 -0.17 -11.52 9.42
CA ASN A 276 0.50 -12.79 9.19
C ASN A 276 1.14 -13.29 10.48
N VAL A 277 1.07 -14.60 10.71
CA VAL A 277 1.66 -15.22 11.90
C VAL A 277 2.56 -16.37 11.48
N TYR A 278 3.84 -16.28 11.83
CA TYR A 278 4.84 -17.30 11.54
C TYR A 278 5.28 -17.99 12.83
N CYS A 279 5.21 -19.32 12.86
CA CYS A 279 5.63 -20.14 14.00
C CYS A 279 6.86 -20.98 13.64
N ASN A 280 7.93 -20.88 14.46
CA ASN A 280 9.13 -21.71 14.35
C ASN A 280 9.14 -22.85 15.36
N LYS A 281 8.25 -22.83 16.32
CA LYS A 281 7.98 -23.91 17.26
C LYS A 281 6.76 -24.68 16.81
N ASP A 282 6.76 -25.98 17.01
CA ASP A 282 5.59 -26.80 16.74
C ASP A 282 4.36 -26.20 17.45
N PRO A 283 3.34 -25.77 16.72
CA PRO A 283 2.17 -25.12 17.32
C PRO A 283 1.46 -26.00 18.36
N GLU A 284 1.53 -27.34 18.22
CA GLU A 284 0.94 -28.27 19.18
C GLU A 284 1.67 -28.25 20.54
N GLN A 285 2.95 -27.87 20.55
CA GLN A 285 3.74 -27.74 21.77
C GLN A 285 3.55 -26.38 22.45
N ILE A 286 2.96 -25.41 21.79
CA ILE A 286 2.64 -24.11 22.39
C ILE A 286 1.29 -24.21 23.08
N LYS A 287 1.31 -24.06 24.42
CA LYS A 287 0.07 -24.08 25.20
C LYS A 287 -0.83 -22.93 24.79
N ARG A 288 -1.96 -23.23 24.15
CA ARG A 288 -2.98 -22.23 23.82
C ARG A 288 -3.68 -21.74 25.09
N THR A 289 -3.72 -20.45 25.25
CA THR A 289 -4.32 -19.77 26.41
C THR A 289 -5.13 -18.57 25.88
N LYS A 290 -5.96 -17.98 26.75
CA LYS A 290 -6.67 -16.74 26.41
C LYS A 290 -5.73 -15.58 26.00
N TYR A 291 -4.47 -15.63 26.42
CA TYR A 291 -3.48 -14.56 26.16
C TYR A 291 -2.86 -14.64 24.75
N ASN A 292 -2.98 -15.77 24.07
CA ASN A 292 -2.49 -15.97 22.71
C ASN A 292 -3.57 -16.48 21.74
N ALA A 293 -4.81 -16.54 22.18
CA ALA A 293 -5.93 -17.04 21.37
C ALA A 293 -6.04 -16.28 20.04
N GLN A 294 -6.06 -14.95 20.07
CA GLN A 294 -6.16 -14.13 18.87
C GLN A 294 -5.01 -14.40 17.87
N ILE A 295 -3.79 -14.60 18.36
CA ILE A 295 -2.63 -14.92 17.49
C ILE A 295 -2.88 -16.27 16.77
N PHE A 296 -3.36 -17.27 17.52
CA PHE A 296 -3.62 -18.59 16.93
C PHE A 296 -4.85 -18.63 16.03
N ASP A 297 -5.84 -17.78 16.26
CA ASP A 297 -6.98 -17.64 15.33
C ASP A 297 -6.48 -17.16 13.95
N TYR A 298 -5.58 -16.19 13.90
CA TYR A 298 -4.95 -15.74 12.65
C TYR A 298 -4.01 -16.80 12.06
N TYR A 299 -3.23 -17.48 12.88
CA TYR A 299 -2.36 -18.57 12.44
C TYR A 299 -3.14 -19.72 11.81
N ASP A 300 -4.17 -20.20 12.50
CA ASP A 300 -5.01 -21.32 12.03
C ASP A 300 -5.72 -20.94 10.71
N SER A 301 -6.23 -19.73 10.59
CA SER A 301 -6.84 -19.22 9.36
C SER A 301 -5.83 -19.16 8.21
N MET A 302 -4.61 -18.70 8.46
CA MET A 302 -3.54 -18.66 7.48
C MET A 302 -3.15 -20.08 7.01
N ILE A 303 -2.98 -21.01 7.95
CA ILE A 303 -2.63 -22.40 7.61
C ILE A 303 -3.77 -23.08 6.83
N ALA A 304 -5.02 -22.85 7.21
CA ALA A 304 -6.18 -23.39 6.47
C ALA A 304 -6.20 -22.86 5.03
N TYR A 305 -5.98 -21.58 4.84
CA TYR A 305 -5.91 -20.96 3.51
C TYR A 305 -4.79 -21.55 2.64
N TYR A 306 -3.57 -21.63 3.15
CA TYR A 306 -2.46 -22.20 2.36
C TYR A 306 -2.58 -23.72 2.17
N THR A 307 -3.23 -24.43 3.07
CA THR A 307 -3.54 -25.86 2.89
C THR A 307 -4.50 -26.06 1.72
N GLU A 308 -5.54 -25.23 1.64
CA GLU A 308 -6.50 -25.30 0.55
C GLU A 308 -5.89 -24.90 -0.79
N ILE A 309 -5.05 -23.85 -0.81
CA ILE A 309 -4.26 -23.48 -1.98
C ILE A 309 -3.40 -24.66 -2.42
N HIS A 310 -2.60 -25.21 -1.52
CA HIS A 310 -1.68 -26.30 -1.84
C HIS A 310 -2.40 -27.53 -2.38
N ARG A 311 -3.56 -27.88 -1.80
CA ARG A 311 -4.41 -28.96 -2.26
C ARG A 311 -4.91 -28.70 -3.68
N THR A 312 -5.50 -27.53 -3.92
CA THR A 312 -6.10 -27.18 -5.23
C THR A 312 -5.05 -27.10 -6.34
N LEU A 313 -3.90 -26.45 -6.05
CA LEU A 313 -2.81 -26.37 -7.00
C LEU A 313 -2.13 -27.73 -7.24
N GLY A 314 -2.04 -28.56 -6.18
CA GLY A 314 -1.52 -29.93 -6.27
C GLY A 314 -2.32 -30.78 -7.24
N GLU A 315 -3.65 -30.70 -7.24
CA GLU A 315 -4.49 -31.41 -8.20
C GLU A 315 -4.22 -31.00 -9.66
N ILE A 316 -3.92 -29.70 -9.92
CA ILE A 316 -3.57 -29.20 -11.25
C ILE A 316 -2.21 -29.77 -11.69
N VAL A 317 -1.21 -29.74 -10.80
CA VAL A 317 0.14 -30.25 -11.07
C VAL A 317 0.14 -31.75 -11.29
N GLU A 318 -0.58 -32.54 -10.47
CA GLU A 318 -0.69 -34.00 -10.59
C GLU A 318 -1.37 -34.46 -11.89
N ARG A 319 -2.32 -33.67 -12.40
CA ARG A 319 -2.96 -33.92 -13.71
C ARG A 319 -2.05 -33.62 -14.89
N GLY A 320 -0.85 -33.01 -14.66
CA GLY A 320 0.08 -32.64 -15.72
C GLY A 320 -0.45 -31.50 -16.62
N GLU A 321 -1.33 -30.66 -16.09
CA GLU A 321 -1.86 -29.50 -16.79
C GLU A 321 -0.78 -28.42 -16.94
N LYS A 322 -0.96 -27.51 -17.89
CA LYS A 322 -0.07 -26.35 -18.04
C LYS A 322 -0.42 -25.28 -17.01
N TYR A 323 0.58 -24.67 -16.43
CA TYR A 323 0.40 -23.58 -15.44
C TYR A 323 1.51 -22.54 -15.54
N SER A 324 1.20 -21.32 -15.04
CA SER A 324 2.11 -20.18 -15.03
C SER A 324 3.22 -20.33 -13.98
N ASP A 325 4.29 -19.54 -14.14
CA ASP A 325 5.38 -19.47 -13.15
C ASP A 325 4.89 -18.94 -11.80
N ASP A 326 3.92 -18.04 -11.79
CA ASP A 326 3.32 -17.50 -10.57
C ASP A 326 2.55 -18.58 -9.79
N LEU A 327 1.83 -19.45 -10.51
CA LEU A 327 1.17 -20.60 -9.90
C LEU A 327 2.20 -21.59 -9.32
N ALA A 328 3.29 -21.87 -10.06
CA ALA A 328 4.38 -22.72 -9.57
C ALA A 328 5.03 -22.18 -8.30
N TYR A 329 5.26 -20.86 -8.27
CA TYR A 329 5.80 -20.18 -7.09
C TYR A 329 4.85 -20.30 -5.88
N LEU A 330 3.55 -20.01 -6.08
CA LEU A 330 2.55 -20.11 -5.02
C LEU A 330 2.39 -21.54 -4.49
N TYR A 331 2.42 -22.54 -5.38
CA TYR A 331 2.40 -23.95 -4.98
C TYR A 331 3.57 -24.30 -4.08
N LYS A 332 4.78 -23.87 -4.44
CA LYS A 332 5.98 -24.08 -3.62
C LYS A 332 5.89 -23.34 -2.29
N LEU A 333 5.46 -22.08 -2.30
CA LEU A 333 5.32 -21.25 -1.10
C LEU A 333 4.30 -21.84 -0.13
N SER A 334 3.13 -22.24 -0.64
CA SER A 334 2.09 -22.88 0.20
C SER A 334 2.60 -24.17 0.85
N GLY A 335 3.35 -25.02 0.12
CA GLY A 335 4.00 -26.19 0.68
C GLY A 335 4.99 -25.89 1.79
N GLN A 336 5.74 -24.79 1.68
CA GLN A 336 6.66 -24.35 2.76
C GLN A 336 5.91 -23.85 4.00
N ILE A 337 4.82 -23.11 3.80
CA ILE A 337 4.03 -22.54 4.92
C ILE A 337 3.34 -23.63 5.75
N ILE A 338 2.84 -24.67 5.09
CA ILE A 338 2.15 -25.77 5.78
C ILE A 338 3.09 -26.83 6.32
N ASP A 339 4.38 -26.84 5.96
CA ASP A 339 5.36 -27.81 6.48
C ASP A 339 5.74 -27.45 7.93
N PRO A 340 5.40 -28.28 8.93
CA PRO A 340 5.73 -28.02 10.33
C PRO A 340 7.24 -28.02 10.61
N ASN A 341 8.06 -28.58 9.71
CA ASN A 341 9.51 -28.62 9.83
C ASN A 341 10.19 -27.42 9.20
N TYR A 342 9.47 -26.64 8.39
CA TYR A 342 10.01 -25.44 7.79
C TYR A 342 10.31 -24.39 8.87
N LYS A 343 11.51 -23.80 8.81
CA LYS A 343 11.94 -22.77 9.76
C LYS A 343 12.04 -21.45 9.05
N TRP A 344 11.29 -20.50 9.57
CA TRP A 344 11.30 -19.13 9.10
C TRP A 344 12.55 -18.40 9.58
N GLU A 345 13.11 -17.58 8.71
CA GLU A 345 14.28 -16.75 8.98
C GLU A 345 13.85 -15.29 9.05
N ASP A 346 14.59 -14.51 9.86
CA ASP A 346 14.47 -13.05 9.88
C ASP A 346 15.20 -12.42 8.68
N ASP A 347 15.15 -11.08 8.57
CA ASP A 347 15.80 -10.34 7.49
C ASP A 347 17.34 -10.54 7.46
N ASN A 348 17.92 -10.97 8.55
CA ASN A 348 19.34 -11.31 8.66
C ASN A 348 19.65 -12.78 8.38
N LYS A 349 18.69 -13.53 7.83
CA LYS A 349 18.79 -14.98 7.58
C LYS A 349 19.06 -15.79 8.84
N LYS A 350 18.55 -15.35 9.98
CA LYS A 350 18.62 -16.09 11.25
C LYS A 350 17.25 -16.64 11.58
N VAL A 351 17.22 -17.90 11.99
CA VAL A 351 16.01 -18.52 12.52
C VAL A 351 15.63 -17.78 13.79
N PHE A 352 14.44 -17.19 13.82
CA PHE A 352 13.95 -16.45 14.98
C PHE A 352 13.33 -17.40 16.03
N GLY A 353 12.96 -16.81 17.17
CA GLY A 353 12.38 -17.53 18.31
C GLY A 353 11.11 -18.30 17.99
N ASN A 354 10.04 -18.15 18.78
CA ASN A 354 8.86 -19.00 18.64
C ASN A 354 7.85 -18.49 17.61
N ILE A 355 7.49 -17.21 17.71
CA ILE A 355 6.43 -16.60 16.88
C ILE A 355 6.91 -15.23 16.40
N ILE A 356 6.66 -14.92 15.13
CA ILE A 356 6.61 -13.55 14.61
C ILE A 356 5.19 -13.26 14.18
N LEU A 357 4.66 -12.16 14.68
CA LEU A 357 3.43 -11.53 14.24
C LEU A 357 3.78 -10.33 13.37
N GLU A 358 3.36 -10.34 12.12
CA GLU A 358 3.46 -9.22 11.18
C GLU A 358 2.10 -8.58 11.02
N ILE A 359 2.01 -7.30 11.35
CA ILE A 359 0.79 -6.51 11.20
C ILE A 359 1.08 -5.42 10.17
N THR A 360 0.38 -5.45 9.05
CA THR A 360 0.45 -4.41 8.04
C THR A 360 -0.62 -3.36 8.29
N VAL A 361 -0.18 -2.13 8.38
CA VAL A 361 -0.99 -0.97 8.70
C VAL A 361 -1.02 -0.04 7.49
N GLU A 362 -2.18 0.44 7.16
CA GLU A 362 -2.41 1.51 6.20
C GLU A 362 -2.51 2.84 6.94
N LYS A 363 -1.76 3.82 6.49
CA LYS A 363 -1.70 5.16 7.05
C LYS A 363 -2.09 6.19 6.01
N ARG A 364 -2.90 7.16 6.40
CA ARG A 364 -3.18 8.35 5.60
C ARG A 364 -2.30 9.48 6.04
N ILE A 365 -1.49 9.98 5.12
CA ILE A 365 -0.55 11.06 5.40
C ILE A 365 -0.91 12.27 4.57
N GLY A 366 -1.35 13.33 5.26
CA GLY A 366 -1.55 14.64 4.65
C GLY A 366 -0.24 15.36 4.41
N MET A 367 -0.30 16.45 3.63
CA MET A 367 0.83 17.36 3.48
C MET A 367 1.16 18.00 4.82
N VAL A 368 2.44 18.28 5.03
CA VAL A 368 2.93 19.04 6.20
C VAL A 368 3.81 20.19 5.72
N GLU A 369 4.01 21.18 6.57
CA GLU A 369 5.00 22.23 6.33
C GLU A 369 6.37 21.60 6.10
N GLY A 370 7.08 22.07 5.06
CA GLY A 370 8.33 21.47 4.59
C GLY A 370 8.15 20.43 3.48
N SER A 371 6.95 19.98 3.18
CA SER A 371 6.67 19.09 2.05
C SER A 371 6.93 19.79 0.72
N LYS A 372 7.35 19.01 -0.28
CA LYS A 372 7.64 19.55 -1.63
C LYS A 372 6.43 19.36 -2.54
N LEU A 373 6.10 20.40 -3.27
CA LEU A 373 5.11 20.38 -4.35
C LEU A 373 5.80 20.61 -5.70
N ALA A 374 5.29 19.98 -6.73
CA ALA A 374 5.75 20.15 -8.10
C ALA A 374 4.59 20.33 -9.07
N GLY A 375 4.76 21.23 -10.03
CA GLY A 375 3.84 21.40 -11.15
C GLY A 375 4.32 20.70 -12.41
N ARG A 376 3.48 20.69 -13.45
CA ARG A 376 3.74 19.98 -14.71
C ARG A 376 4.78 20.62 -15.63
N VAL A 377 5.25 21.81 -15.32
CA VAL A 377 6.21 22.56 -16.14
C VAL A 377 7.60 22.67 -15.51
N GLY A 378 7.88 21.80 -14.55
CA GLY A 378 9.16 21.78 -13.84
C GLY A 378 9.26 22.84 -12.75
N ASP A 379 8.18 23.48 -12.39
CA ASP A 379 8.06 24.33 -11.22
C ASP A 379 8.00 23.46 -9.96
N LYS A 380 8.65 23.91 -8.91
CA LYS A 380 8.67 23.23 -7.61
C LYS A 380 8.71 24.25 -6.50
N GLY A 381 8.18 23.86 -5.36
CA GLY A 381 8.24 24.69 -4.16
C GLY A 381 8.07 23.88 -2.88
N ILE A 382 8.28 24.54 -1.75
CA ILE A 382 8.20 23.96 -0.42
C ILE A 382 7.02 24.59 0.30
N VAL A 383 6.15 23.79 0.90
CA VAL A 383 5.05 24.27 1.73
C VAL A 383 5.63 24.97 2.96
N SER A 384 5.43 26.27 3.05
CA SER A 384 5.88 27.09 4.18
C SER A 384 4.82 27.30 5.25
N GLU A 385 3.55 27.23 4.85
CA GLU A 385 2.40 27.40 5.75
C GLU A 385 1.19 26.65 5.20
N ILE A 386 0.46 25.98 6.11
CA ILE A 386 -0.87 25.44 5.83
C ILE A 386 -1.86 26.35 6.53
N ARG A 387 -2.59 27.14 5.76
CA ARG A 387 -3.50 28.19 6.23
C ARG A 387 -4.94 27.67 6.26
N GLU A 388 -5.71 28.08 7.26
CA GLU A 388 -7.12 27.77 7.31
C GLU A 388 -7.85 28.34 6.08
N ASP A 389 -8.85 27.63 5.58
CA ASP A 389 -9.56 28.02 4.37
C ASP A 389 -10.18 29.42 4.48
N GLU A 390 -10.57 29.83 5.70
CA GLU A 390 -11.17 31.14 5.97
C GLU A 390 -10.21 32.29 5.77
N ASP A 391 -8.92 32.06 5.99
CA ASP A 391 -7.83 33.03 5.87
C ASP A 391 -7.23 33.12 4.46
N MET A 392 -7.70 32.25 3.55
CA MET A 392 -7.27 32.29 2.15
C MET A 392 -8.02 33.33 1.34
N PRO A 393 -7.37 33.98 0.34
CA PRO A 393 -8.02 34.97 -0.52
C PRO A 393 -9.25 34.44 -1.22
N ILE A 394 -10.24 35.29 -1.41
CA ILE A 394 -11.50 34.97 -2.10
C ILE A 394 -11.55 35.71 -3.43
N LEU A 395 -11.86 34.97 -4.50
CA LEU A 395 -12.11 35.55 -5.82
C LEU A 395 -13.47 36.26 -5.88
N PRO A 396 -13.67 37.16 -6.83
CA PRO A 396 -14.96 37.87 -7.00
C PRO A 396 -16.17 36.95 -7.24
N ASP A 397 -15.91 35.71 -7.72
CA ASP A 397 -16.95 34.69 -7.94
C ASP A 397 -17.24 33.83 -6.70
N GLY A 398 -16.61 34.14 -5.57
CA GLY A 398 -16.79 33.46 -4.29
C GLY A 398 -15.93 32.20 -4.08
N ARG A 399 -15.12 31.79 -5.06
CA ARG A 399 -14.17 30.69 -4.87
C ARG A 399 -13.00 31.12 -4.01
N ARG A 400 -12.55 30.25 -3.13
CA ARG A 400 -11.35 30.48 -2.33
C ARG A 400 -10.12 29.99 -3.06
N VAL A 401 -9.04 30.72 -2.93
CA VAL A 401 -7.72 30.33 -3.43
C VAL A 401 -7.22 29.16 -2.58
N GLU A 402 -6.68 28.15 -3.23
CA GLU A 402 -6.16 26.94 -2.55
C GLU A 402 -4.64 26.99 -2.39
N MET A 403 -3.94 27.78 -3.23
CA MET A 403 -2.48 27.88 -3.21
C MET A 403 -2.02 29.31 -3.52
N ILE A 404 -1.08 29.85 -2.75
CA ILE A 404 -0.42 31.12 -3.00
C ILE A 404 1.04 30.86 -3.35
N VAL A 405 1.48 31.40 -4.48
CA VAL A 405 2.83 31.25 -5.01
C VAL A 405 3.45 32.62 -5.25
N ASN A 406 4.73 32.77 -4.95
CA ASN A 406 5.46 34.00 -5.21
C ASN A 406 5.60 34.26 -6.71
N ILE A 407 5.07 35.37 -7.17
CA ILE A 407 5.14 35.76 -8.59
C ILE A 407 6.59 35.92 -9.10
N LEU A 408 7.50 36.35 -8.25
CA LEU A 408 8.92 36.50 -8.62
C LEU A 408 9.62 35.16 -8.77
N GLY A 409 9.24 34.16 -7.96
CA GLY A 409 9.73 32.78 -8.08
C GLY A 409 9.35 32.16 -9.42
N VAL A 410 8.09 32.33 -9.82
CA VAL A 410 7.59 31.82 -11.11
C VAL A 410 8.26 32.49 -12.31
N GLY A 411 8.43 33.82 -12.28
CA GLY A 411 9.11 34.56 -13.33
C GLY A 411 10.57 34.13 -13.55
N GLY A 412 11.26 33.71 -12.51
CA GLY A 412 12.62 33.15 -12.60
C GLY A 412 12.68 31.72 -13.12
N GLN A 413 11.56 31.01 -13.16
CA GLN A 413 11.47 29.63 -13.60
C GLN A 413 11.00 29.47 -15.04
N MET A 414 10.28 30.44 -15.57
CA MET A 414 9.87 30.48 -16.98
C MET A 414 10.98 31.06 -17.85
N ALA A 415 11.23 30.42 -18.98
CA ALA A 415 12.04 31.09 -20.02
C ALA A 415 11.27 32.34 -20.48
N ALA A 416 11.94 33.50 -20.45
CA ALA A 416 11.42 34.72 -20.98
C ALA A 416 11.27 34.64 -22.52
#